data_9a3d984dc6fa4db325401ee833e77b9c
#
_entry.id   9a3d984dc6fa4db325401ee833e77b9c
#
_cell.length_a   1.000
_cell.length_b   1.000
_cell.length_c   1.000
_cell.angle_alpha   90.00
_cell.angle_beta   90.00
_cell.angle_gamma   90.00
#
_symmetry.space_group_name_H-M   'P 1'
#
loop_
_entity.id
_entity.type
_entity.pdbx_description
1 polymer ?
#
loop_
_entity_poly.entity_id
_entity_poly.type
_entity_poly.pdbx_seq_one_letter_code
_entity_poly.pdbx_strand_id
1 'polypeptide(L)' 'MQVEDIQAAVQAAIPGAEVDARLEGNHAHLTVTSSAFEGLSPVKKQQMVYGALQDAIASGAIHAVHIKTLTPTA' A
#
# COMPACT_ATOMS: atom_id res chain seq x y z
N MET A 1 1.63 -7.45 13.35
CA MET A 1 1.26 -7.42 11.93
C MET A 1 2.38 -8.01 11.09
N GLN A 2 2.03 -8.75 10.07
CA GLN A 2 2.99 -9.41 9.18
C GLN A 2 2.95 -8.75 7.81
N VAL A 3 4.02 -8.93 7.04
CA VAL A 3 4.07 -8.42 5.66
C VAL A 3 2.88 -8.94 4.85
N GLU A 4 2.52 -10.20 5.04
CA GLU A 4 1.39 -10.83 4.34
C GLU A 4 0.07 -10.15 4.64
N ASP A 5 -0.11 -9.65 5.85
CA ASP A 5 -1.33 -8.91 6.23
C ASP A 5 -1.43 -7.60 5.46
N ILE A 6 -0.31 -6.91 5.29
CA ILE A 6 -0.25 -5.68 4.51
C ILE A 6 -0.56 -5.96 3.04
N GLN A 7 0.07 -7.00 2.49
CA GLN A 7 -0.17 -7.38 1.09
C GLN A 7 -1.63 -7.73 0.85
N ALA A 8 -2.22 -8.51 1.75
CA ALA A 8 -3.63 -8.90 1.61
C ALA A 8 -4.56 -7.70 1.71
N ALA A 9 -4.31 -6.77 2.63
CA ALA A 9 -5.13 -5.58 2.80
C ALA A 9 -5.10 -4.70 1.54
N VAL A 10 -3.91 -4.48 0.98
CA VAL A 10 -3.78 -3.65 -0.22
C VAL A 10 -4.40 -4.34 -1.43
N GLN A 11 -4.20 -5.65 -1.59
CA GLN A 11 -4.76 -6.40 -2.70
C GLN A 11 -6.29 -6.46 -2.64
N ALA A 12 -6.87 -6.49 -1.45
CA ALA A 12 -8.32 -6.46 -1.28
C ALA A 12 -8.90 -5.11 -1.69
N ALA A 13 -8.19 -4.01 -1.42
CA ALA A 13 -8.63 -2.66 -1.77
C ALA A 13 -8.32 -2.33 -3.24
N ILE A 14 -7.24 -2.87 -3.78
CA ILE A 14 -6.80 -2.60 -5.15
C ILE A 14 -6.60 -3.95 -5.85
N PRO A 15 -7.66 -4.52 -6.41
CA PRO A 15 -7.58 -5.85 -7.05
C PRO A 15 -6.55 -5.87 -8.17
N GLY A 16 -5.76 -6.94 -8.21
CA GLY A 16 -4.72 -7.10 -9.22
C GLY A 16 -3.42 -6.36 -8.91
N ALA A 17 -3.34 -5.68 -7.77
CA ALA A 17 -2.12 -4.97 -7.41
C ALA A 17 -0.99 -5.94 -7.05
N GLU A 18 0.21 -5.60 -7.48
CA GLU A 18 1.43 -6.24 -7.01
C GLU A 18 1.98 -5.42 -5.85
N VAL A 19 2.16 -6.05 -4.71
CA VAL A 19 2.58 -5.38 -3.49
C VAL A 19 3.89 -5.97 -3.01
N ASP A 20 4.91 -5.13 -2.95
CA ASP A 20 6.17 -5.45 -2.30
C ASP A 20 6.18 -4.70 -0.98
N ALA A 21 6.17 -5.41 0.13
CA ALA A 21 6.07 -4.82 1.45
C ALA A 21 7.20 -5.30 2.33
N ARG A 22 7.70 -4.37 3.16
CA ARG A 22 8.75 -4.67 4.13
C ARG A 22 8.40 -3.95 5.43
N LEU A 23 8.65 -4.61 6.55
CA LEU A 23 8.48 -4.03 7.87
C LEU A 23 9.84 -3.87 8.54
N GLU A 24 10.05 -2.69 9.11
CA GLU A 24 11.21 -2.39 9.97
C GLU A 24 10.66 -1.80 11.26
N GLY A 25 10.58 -2.63 12.31
CA GLY A 25 9.89 -2.24 13.53
C GLY A 25 8.42 -1.95 13.23
N ASN A 26 7.97 -0.71 13.51
CA ASN A 26 6.63 -0.26 13.20
C ASN A 26 6.57 0.63 11.95
N HIS A 27 7.61 0.63 11.14
CA HIS A 27 7.65 1.33 9.86
C HIS A 27 7.37 0.35 8.73
N ALA A 28 6.45 0.70 7.86
CA ALA A 28 6.12 -0.10 6.68
C ALA A 28 6.65 0.58 5.42
N HIS A 29 7.31 -0.18 4.58
CA HIS A 29 7.80 0.28 3.27
C HIS A 29 7.10 -0.54 2.21
N LEU A 30 6.34 0.14 1.35
CA LEU A 30 5.55 -0.51 0.31
C LEU A 30 5.88 0.03 -1.06
N THR A 31 5.95 -0.89 -2.03
CA THR A 31 5.89 -0.55 -3.44
C THR A 31 4.67 -1.25 -4.01
N VAL A 32 3.71 -0.48 -4.52
CA VAL A 32 2.46 -1.00 -5.05
C VAL A 32 2.39 -0.68 -6.53
N THR A 33 2.25 -1.72 -7.34
CA THR A 33 2.13 -1.61 -8.79
C THR A 33 0.73 -2.01 -9.21
N SER A 34 0.01 -1.12 -9.89
CA SER A 34 -1.35 -1.40 -10.33
C SER A 34 -1.73 -0.53 -11.52
N SER A 35 -2.45 -1.14 -12.47
CA SER A 35 -3.05 -0.39 -13.58
C SER A 35 -4.14 0.56 -13.12
N ALA A 36 -4.69 0.35 -11.92
CA ALA A 36 -5.68 1.24 -11.32
C ALA A 36 -5.11 2.63 -11.03
N PHE A 37 -3.79 2.77 -10.96
CA PHE A 37 -3.14 4.05 -10.75
C PHE A 37 -3.04 4.91 -12.01
N GLU A 38 -3.33 4.33 -13.16
CA GLU A 38 -3.21 5.04 -14.43
C GLU A 38 -4.15 6.24 -14.46
N GLY A 39 -3.61 7.40 -14.80
CA GLY A 39 -4.37 8.63 -14.86
C GLY A 39 -4.65 9.30 -13.52
N LEU A 40 -4.21 8.72 -12.41
CA LEU A 40 -4.39 9.30 -11.09
C LEU A 40 -3.22 10.20 -10.70
N SER A 41 -3.53 11.25 -9.93
CA SER A 41 -2.49 12.10 -9.34
C SER A 41 -1.72 11.32 -8.27
N PRO A 42 -0.47 11.73 -7.95
CA PRO A 42 0.28 11.09 -6.89
C PRO A 42 -0.44 11.06 -5.54
N VAL A 43 -1.18 12.12 -5.22
CA VAL A 43 -1.96 12.20 -3.99
C VAL A 43 -3.05 11.14 -3.95
N LYS A 44 -3.78 10.98 -5.06
CA LYS A 44 -4.86 9.98 -5.12
C LYS A 44 -4.32 8.56 -5.05
N LYS A 45 -3.19 8.29 -5.68
CA LYS A 45 -2.54 6.98 -5.59
C LYS A 45 -2.21 6.63 -4.15
N GLN A 46 -1.61 7.57 -3.42
CA GLN A 46 -1.26 7.35 -2.03
C GLN A 46 -2.50 7.18 -1.16
N GLN A 47 -3.55 7.95 -1.41
CA GLN A 47 -4.80 7.84 -0.66
C GLN A 47 -5.43 6.46 -0.81
N MET A 48 -5.35 5.85 -1.99
CA MET A 48 -5.87 4.50 -2.21
C MET A 48 -5.14 3.49 -1.34
N VAL A 49 -3.81 3.56 -1.30
CA VAL A 49 -3.01 2.63 -0.49
C VAL A 49 -3.20 2.90 1.00
N TYR A 50 -3.23 4.17 1.38
CA TYR A 50 -3.46 4.57 2.77
C TYR A 50 -4.81 4.07 3.28
N GLY A 51 -5.85 4.17 2.45
CA GLY A 51 -7.18 3.69 2.82
C GLY A 51 -7.18 2.20 3.12
N ALA A 52 -6.39 1.43 2.39
CA ALA A 52 -6.27 -0.01 2.61
C ALA A 52 -5.60 -0.33 3.96
N LEU A 53 -4.76 0.57 4.46
CA LEU A 53 -3.97 0.36 5.68
C LEU A 53 -4.51 1.13 6.88
N GLN A 54 -5.65 1.79 6.73
CA GLN A 54 -6.18 2.70 7.75
C GLN A 54 -6.38 2.01 9.11
N ASP A 55 -6.89 0.79 9.12
CA ASP A 55 -7.12 0.05 10.35
C ASP A 55 -5.80 -0.26 11.07
N ALA A 56 -4.79 -0.64 10.33
CA ALA A 56 -3.47 -0.94 10.89
C ALA A 56 -2.81 0.32 11.47
N ILE A 57 -2.99 1.45 10.79
CA ILE A 57 -2.47 2.74 11.26
C ILE A 57 -3.23 3.18 12.52
N ALA A 58 -4.55 3.06 12.51
CA ALA A 58 -5.40 3.45 13.62
C ALA A 58 -5.14 2.61 14.87
N SER A 59 -4.83 1.32 14.71
CA SER A 59 -4.53 0.43 15.83
C SER A 59 -3.12 0.62 16.39
N GLY A 60 -2.26 1.38 15.72
CA GLY A 60 -0.88 1.58 16.13
C GLY A 60 0.07 0.48 15.69
N ALA A 61 -0.40 -0.49 14.91
CA ALA A 61 0.46 -1.56 14.39
C ALA A 61 1.53 -1.00 13.43
N ILE A 62 1.18 0.08 12.71
CA ILE A 62 2.09 0.80 11.82
C ILE A 62 2.09 2.26 12.25
N HIS A 63 3.27 2.81 12.53
CA HIS A 63 3.42 4.21 12.91
C HIS A 63 3.86 5.09 11.74
N ALA A 64 4.62 4.54 10.82
CA ALA A 64 5.08 5.27 9.65
C ALA A 64 4.93 4.39 8.42
N VAL A 65 4.46 4.98 7.33
CA VAL A 65 4.24 4.28 6.07
C VAL A 65 4.96 5.03 4.97
N HIS A 66 5.82 4.33 4.26
CA HIS A 66 6.51 4.84 3.09
C HIS A 66 5.95 4.11 1.88
N ILE A 67 5.28 4.84 0.99
CA ILE A 67 4.56 4.26 -0.14
C ILE A 67 5.17 4.75 -1.44
N LYS A 68 5.51 3.80 -2.31
CA LYS A 68 5.87 4.08 -3.70
C LYS A 68 4.82 3.44 -4.59
N THR A 69 4.25 4.21 -5.50
CA THR A 69 3.23 3.72 -6.42
C THR A 69 3.80 3.67 -7.83
N LEU A 70 3.53 2.56 -8.52
CA LEU A 70 3.98 2.36 -9.89
C LEU A 70 2.79 1.93 -10.74
N THR A 71 2.82 2.36 -12.02
CA THR A 71 1.87 1.86 -13.01
C THR A 71 2.61 0.85 -13.88
N PRO A 72 2.01 -0.32 -14.18
CA PRO A 72 2.67 -1.29 -15.04
C PRO A 72 2.97 -0.69 -16.41
N THR A 73 4.17 -0.91 -16.89
CA THR A 73 4.52 -0.55 -18.27
C THR A 73 4.01 -1.64 -19.20
N ALA A 74 3.32 -1.20 -20.22
CA ALA A 74 2.82 -2.14 -21.23
C ALA A 74 3.96 -2.75 -22.02
#